data_fdb33a385f13944ea228d1bbbf177565
#
_entry.id   fdb33a385f13944ea228d1bbbf177565
#
_cell.length_a   1.000
_cell.length_b   1.000
_cell.length_c   1.000
_cell.angle_alpha   90.00
_cell.angle_beta   90.00
_cell.angle_gamma   90.00
#
_symmetry.space_group_name_H-M   'P 1'
#
loop_
_entity.id
_entity.type
_entity.pdbx_description
1 polymer ?
#
loop_
_entity_poly.entity_id
_entity_poly.type
_entity_poly.pdbx_seq_one_letter_code
_entity_poly.pdbx_strand_id
1 'polypeptide(L)'
;VTIAEDVSGMPGMCIPIADGGIGFDYRLGMAIPDFWIKQLKEVPDEQWDIREMWSVMTDRLPEVKTVAYAESHDQALVGDKTIAFRLMDKEMYFHMDKASENIVIDRGMALHKMIRLMTISTGGQAYLNFMGNEFRHPQWIDFPREGNGWSYAHARRQWSLAKNGFLRYAWLGDFDRAMIRLVKKYKVLADGYPWNLLMDERNKTMAFSHGDLLFVFNW
;
A
#
# COMPACT_ATOMS: atom_id res chain seq x y z
N VAL A 1 -21.76 -2.58 -4.33
CA VAL A 1 -20.51 -3.31 -4.02
C VAL A 1 -20.42 -3.46 -2.52
N THR A 2 -20.23 -4.70 -2.06
CA THR A 2 -20.03 -5.06 -0.65
C THR A 2 -18.62 -5.59 -0.46
N ILE A 3 -17.97 -5.20 0.64
CA ILE A 3 -16.60 -5.61 0.96
C ILE A 3 -16.59 -6.15 2.38
N ALA A 4 -16.17 -7.40 2.55
CA ALA A 4 -16.04 -8.00 3.87
C ALA A 4 -14.71 -7.61 4.52
N GLU A 5 -14.76 -7.17 5.77
CA GLU A 5 -13.62 -7.09 6.67
C GLU A 5 -13.65 -8.33 7.55
N ASP A 6 -12.81 -9.30 7.23
CA ASP A 6 -12.80 -10.59 7.91
C ASP A 6 -11.42 -11.25 7.83
N VAL A 7 -10.92 -11.74 8.95
CA VAL A 7 -9.61 -12.41 9.09
C VAL A 7 -9.74 -13.93 9.28
N SER A 8 -10.96 -14.46 9.37
CA SER A 8 -11.19 -15.87 9.76
C SER A 8 -10.71 -16.89 8.72
N GLY A 9 -10.43 -16.46 7.48
CA GLY A 9 -10.14 -17.38 6.38
C GLY A 9 -11.35 -18.21 5.94
N MET A 10 -12.57 -17.82 6.32
CA MET A 10 -13.80 -18.54 6.02
C MET A 10 -14.01 -18.66 4.51
N PRO A 11 -14.18 -19.88 3.98
CA PRO A 11 -14.47 -20.08 2.56
C PRO A 11 -15.86 -19.56 2.20
N GLY A 12 -16.08 -19.31 0.92
CA GLY A 12 -17.41 -18.92 0.42
C GLY A 12 -17.79 -17.45 0.66
N MET A 13 -16.89 -16.62 1.18
CA MET A 13 -17.17 -15.20 1.46
C MET A 13 -17.66 -14.45 0.22
N CYS A 14 -17.04 -14.69 -0.93
CA CYS A 14 -17.39 -14.04 -2.21
C CYS A 14 -18.19 -14.95 -3.16
N ILE A 15 -18.60 -16.12 -2.71
CA ILE A 15 -19.51 -16.99 -3.48
C ILE A 15 -20.93 -16.40 -3.39
N PRO A 16 -21.70 -16.36 -4.50
CA PRO A 16 -23.09 -15.91 -4.48
C PRO A 16 -23.95 -16.70 -3.49
N ILE A 17 -24.93 -16.04 -2.88
CA ILE A 17 -25.87 -16.69 -1.93
C ILE A 17 -26.61 -17.84 -2.61
N ALA A 18 -26.97 -17.69 -3.90
CA ALA A 18 -27.65 -18.74 -4.67
C ALA A 18 -26.80 -20.02 -4.81
N ASP A 19 -25.47 -19.91 -4.71
CA ASP A 19 -24.53 -21.00 -4.81
C ASP A 19 -24.02 -21.47 -3.41
N GLY A 20 -24.71 -21.03 -2.37
CA GLY A 20 -24.42 -21.43 -0.97
C GLY A 20 -23.34 -20.59 -0.27
N GLY A 21 -22.92 -19.48 -0.85
CA GLY A 21 -21.97 -18.56 -0.29
C GLY A 21 -22.60 -17.44 0.57
N ILE A 22 -21.74 -16.53 1.05
CA ILE A 22 -22.13 -15.39 1.89
C ILE A 22 -22.54 -14.18 1.03
N GLY A 23 -21.99 -14.05 -0.19
CA GLY A 23 -22.44 -13.09 -1.20
C GLY A 23 -21.76 -11.72 -1.14
N PHE A 24 -20.61 -11.56 -0.50
CA PHE A 24 -19.82 -10.34 -0.65
C PHE A 24 -19.16 -10.24 -2.02
N ASP A 25 -19.03 -9.04 -2.53
CA ASP A 25 -18.33 -8.81 -3.80
C ASP A 25 -16.81 -8.96 -3.65
N TYR A 26 -16.26 -8.52 -2.51
CA TYR A 26 -14.83 -8.52 -2.20
C TYR A 26 -14.59 -8.78 -0.72
N ARG A 27 -13.33 -9.12 -0.40
CA ARG A 27 -12.79 -9.20 0.94
C ARG A 27 -11.51 -8.36 1.07
N LEU A 28 -11.28 -7.72 2.23
CA LEU A 28 -10.03 -7.03 2.51
C LEU A 28 -8.86 -8.02 2.64
N GLY A 29 -7.75 -7.71 1.98
CA GLY A 29 -6.50 -8.48 2.05
C GLY A 29 -5.66 -8.09 3.27
N MET A 30 -6.13 -8.40 4.47
CA MET A 30 -5.60 -7.87 5.73
C MET A 30 -4.19 -8.35 6.05
N ALA A 31 -3.72 -9.46 5.51
CA ALA A 31 -2.34 -9.93 5.67
C ALA A 31 -1.31 -8.99 5.00
N ILE A 32 -1.71 -8.26 3.97
CA ILE A 32 -0.82 -7.39 3.20
C ILE A 32 -0.32 -6.18 4.03
N PRO A 33 -1.19 -5.36 4.65
CA PRO A 33 -0.73 -4.24 5.47
C PRO A 33 0.03 -4.70 6.72
N ASP A 34 -0.36 -5.81 7.34
CA ASP A 34 0.34 -6.37 8.50
C ASP A 34 1.77 -6.79 8.13
N PHE A 35 1.93 -7.40 6.96
CA PHE A 35 3.25 -7.71 6.42
C PHE A 35 4.09 -6.44 6.23
N TRP A 36 3.57 -5.41 5.56
CA TRP A 36 4.32 -4.18 5.32
C TRP A 36 4.76 -3.49 6.61
N ILE A 37 3.86 -3.43 7.60
CA ILE A 37 4.21 -2.85 8.90
C ILE A 37 5.31 -3.63 9.60
N LYS A 38 5.18 -4.96 9.64
CA LYS A 38 6.19 -5.83 10.23
C LYS A 38 7.55 -5.64 9.55
N GLN A 39 7.58 -5.67 8.21
CA GLN A 39 8.82 -5.46 7.45
C GLN A 39 9.46 -4.11 7.78
N LEU A 40 8.70 -3.04 7.74
CA LEU A 40 9.22 -1.68 8.00
C LEU A 40 9.63 -1.44 9.45
N LYS A 41 9.07 -2.20 10.38
CA LYS A 41 9.33 -2.04 11.82
C LYS A 41 10.50 -2.88 12.31
N GLU A 42 10.60 -4.10 11.81
CA GLU A 42 11.41 -5.15 12.43
C GLU A 42 12.60 -5.57 11.57
N VAL A 43 12.56 -5.31 10.26
CA VAL A 43 13.53 -5.85 9.32
C VAL A 43 14.19 -4.73 8.51
N PRO A 44 15.52 -4.55 8.58
CA PRO A 44 16.24 -3.69 7.64
C PRO A 44 15.97 -4.12 6.19
N ASP A 45 15.85 -3.17 5.28
CA ASP A 45 15.46 -3.47 3.89
C ASP A 45 16.46 -4.36 3.14
N GLU A 46 17.75 -4.31 3.48
CA GLU A 46 18.75 -5.22 2.92
C GLU A 46 18.50 -6.70 3.30
N GLN A 47 17.70 -6.93 4.35
CA GLN A 47 17.36 -8.26 4.86
C GLN A 47 15.97 -8.72 4.44
N TRP A 48 15.21 -7.91 3.69
CA TRP A 48 13.89 -8.31 3.24
C TRP A 48 13.94 -9.58 2.39
N ASP A 49 13.08 -10.54 2.74
CA ASP A 49 12.89 -11.75 1.96
C ASP A 49 11.88 -11.49 0.85
N ILE A 50 12.35 -11.45 -0.41
CA ILE A 50 11.48 -11.16 -1.56
C ILE A 50 10.57 -12.34 -1.92
N ARG A 51 10.89 -13.57 -1.48
CA ARG A 51 10.02 -14.74 -1.66
C ARG A 51 8.89 -14.72 -0.67
N GLU A 52 9.16 -14.38 0.61
CA GLU A 52 8.11 -14.15 1.60
C GLU A 52 7.18 -13.02 1.14
N MET A 53 7.75 -11.90 0.68
CA MET A 53 7.01 -10.78 0.11
C MET A 53 6.09 -11.21 -1.02
N TRP A 54 6.61 -11.95 -1.99
CA TRP A 54 5.81 -12.50 -3.10
C TRP A 54 4.69 -13.38 -2.59
N SER A 55 4.98 -14.31 -1.68
CA SER A 55 4.01 -15.24 -1.12
C SER A 55 2.85 -14.50 -0.46
N VAL A 56 3.13 -13.56 0.44
CA VAL A 56 2.08 -12.79 1.13
C VAL A 56 1.25 -11.94 0.16
N MET A 57 1.90 -11.33 -0.84
CA MET A 57 1.19 -10.51 -1.82
C MET A 57 0.29 -11.32 -2.77
N THR A 58 0.61 -12.59 -3.00
CA THR A 58 -0.11 -13.41 -3.98
C THR A 58 -0.93 -14.54 -3.35
N ASP A 59 -0.77 -14.83 -2.07
CA ASP A 59 -1.57 -15.82 -1.36
C ASP A 59 -3.02 -15.34 -1.21
N ARG A 60 -3.91 -16.02 -1.90
CA ARG A 60 -5.34 -15.70 -1.91
C ARG A 60 -6.17 -16.97 -1.86
N LEU A 61 -7.26 -16.90 -1.13
CA LEU A 61 -8.25 -17.96 -1.16
C LEU A 61 -8.86 -18.08 -2.57
N PRO A 62 -9.03 -19.28 -3.09
CA PRO A 62 -9.78 -19.51 -4.32
C PRO A 62 -11.15 -18.85 -4.25
N GLU A 63 -11.61 -18.28 -5.37
CA GLU A 63 -12.95 -17.67 -5.51
C GLU A 63 -13.20 -16.42 -4.65
N VAL A 64 -12.18 -15.93 -3.93
CA VAL A 64 -12.28 -14.70 -3.15
C VAL A 64 -11.60 -13.55 -3.88
N LYS A 65 -12.39 -12.56 -4.26
CA LYS A 65 -11.87 -11.30 -4.81
C LYS A 65 -11.33 -10.44 -3.67
N THR A 66 -10.06 -10.10 -3.73
CA THR A 66 -9.35 -9.38 -2.68
C THR A 66 -9.18 -7.91 -3.01
N VAL A 67 -9.43 -7.04 -2.03
CA VAL A 67 -9.03 -5.64 -2.04
C VAL A 67 -7.66 -5.54 -1.40
N ALA A 68 -6.62 -5.26 -2.19
CA ALA A 68 -5.27 -5.06 -1.70
C ALA A 68 -5.08 -3.65 -1.14
N TYR A 69 -4.27 -3.50 -0.11
CA TYR A 69 -3.87 -2.19 0.44
C TYR A 69 -2.58 -2.31 1.25
N ALA A 70 -1.79 -1.25 1.24
CA ALA A 70 -0.53 -1.22 1.98
C ALA A 70 -0.74 -0.78 3.44
N GLU A 71 -1.68 0.12 3.70
CA GLU A 71 -2.15 0.52 5.02
C GLU A 71 -3.58 1.04 4.98
N SER A 72 -4.25 1.03 6.12
CA SER A 72 -5.53 1.67 6.37
C SER A 72 -5.47 2.51 7.66
N HIS A 73 -6.62 2.95 8.16
CA HIS A 73 -6.71 3.62 9.44
C HIS A 73 -6.28 2.70 10.61
N ASP A 74 -6.46 1.39 10.50
CA ASP A 74 -6.07 0.46 11.57
C ASP A 74 -4.58 0.51 11.83
N GLN A 75 -3.77 0.43 10.78
CA GLN A 75 -2.32 0.49 10.92
C GLN A 75 -1.84 1.89 11.28
N ALA A 76 -2.44 2.91 10.68
CA ALA A 76 -2.02 4.31 10.84
C ALA A 76 -2.42 4.93 12.19
N LEU A 77 -3.52 4.48 12.79
CA LEU A 77 -4.13 5.07 13.98
C LEU A 77 -4.08 4.16 15.20
N VAL A 78 -4.48 2.91 15.03
CA VAL A 78 -4.66 1.96 16.14
C VAL A 78 -3.37 1.21 16.43
N GLY A 79 -2.69 0.78 15.38
CA GLY A 79 -1.53 -0.09 15.54
C GLY A 79 -0.21 0.63 15.72
N ASP A 80 -0.01 1.78 15.05
CA ASP A 80 1.32 2.38 15.01
C ASP A 80 1.41 3.73 14.27
N LYS A 81 2.44 3.86 13.40
CA LYS A 81 2.73 4.98 12.52
C LYS A 81 2.33 4.65 11.09
N THR A 82 2.04 5.65 10.29
CA THR A 82 1.88 5.47 8.84
C THR A 82 3.17 4.94 8.21
N ILE A 83 3.05 4.26 7.05
CA ILE A 83 4.21 3.83 6.26
C ILE A 83 5.15 5.00 5.97
N ALA A 84 4.61 6.17 5.67
CA ALA A 84 5.41 7.37 5.42
C ALA A 84 6.27 7.75 6.65
N PHE A 85 5.70 7.72 7.85
CA PHE A 85 6.45 7.99 9.07
C PHE A 85 7.48 6.93 9.41
N ARG A 86 7.20 5.66 9.12
CA ARG A 86 8.18 4.60 9.32
C ARG A 86 9.39 4.76 8.42
N LEU A 87 9.17 5.17 7.18
CA LEU A 87 10.23 5.32 6.19
C LEU A 87 11.07 6.58 6.36
N MET A 88 10.48 7.68 6.85
CA MET A 88 11.14 8.99 6.80
C MET A 88 11.15 9.76 8.11
N ASP A 89 10.31 9.37 9.07
CA ASP A 89 10.19 9.97 10.40
C ASP A 89 10.21 11.52 10.38
N LYS A 90 10.91 12.13 11.30
CA LYS A 90 11.04 13.58 11.46
C LYS A 90 11.64 14.31 10.26
N GLU A 91 12.41 13.60 9.42
CA GLU A 91 13.03 14.21 8.23
C GLU A 91 11.98 14.79 7.25
N MET A 92 10.75 14.25 7.27
CA MET A 92 9.64 14.79 6.49
C MET A 92 9.27 16.24 6.83
N TYR A 93 9.59 16.71 8.01
CA TYR A 93 9.29 18.09 8.43
C TYR A 93 10.31 19.10 7.93
N PHE A 94 11.53 18.66 7.58
CA PHE A 94 12.65 19.55 7.31
C PHE A 94 13.19 19.43 5.88
N HIS A 95 12.98 18.28 5.22
CA HIS A 95 13.68 17.95 3.97
C HIS A 95 12.74 17.55 2.81
N MET A 96 11.48 17.98 2.86
CA MET A 96 10.54 17.73 1.76
C MET A 96 10.52 18.84 0.69
N ASP A 97 11.35 19.86 0.80
CA ASP A 97 11.56 20.78 -0.32
C ASP A 97 12.36 20.11 -1.45
N LYS A 98 12.16 20.58 -2.68
CA LYS A 98 12.77 19.97 -3.87
C LYS A 98 14.28 20.21 -3.99
N ALA A 99 14.80 21.24 -3.32
CA ALA A 99 16.21 21.59 -3.33
C ALA A 99 17.01 20.86 -2.23
N SER A 100 16.33 20.28 -1.24
CA SER A 100 16.96 19.56 -0.15
C SER A 100 17.54 18.21 -0.62
N GLU A 101 18.76 17.92 -0.24
CA GLU A 101 19.40 16.62 -0.43
C GLU A 101 19.35 15.84 0.90
N ASN A 102 18.60 14.76 0.96
CA ASN A 102 18.47 13.95 2.15
C ASN A 102 18.19 12.49 1.77
N ILE A 103 19.17 11.62 2.05
CA ILE A 103 19.09 10.20 1.67
C ILE A 103 17.92 9.47 2.32
N VAL A 104 17.51 9.83 3.53
CA VAL A 104 16.36 9.23 4.21
C VAL A 104 15.08 9.53 3.45
N ILE A 105 14.92 10.78 3.01
CA ILE A 105 13.75 11.18 2.20
C ILE A 105 13.77 10.50 0.84
N ASP A 106 14.90 10.51 0.14
CA ASP A 106 15.01 9.95 -1.21
C ASP A 106 14.72 8.44 -1.20
N ARG A 107 15.35 7.70 -0.28
CA ARG A 107 15.13 6.27 -0.07
C ARG A 107 13.69 6.00 0.37
N GLY A 108 13.19 6.72 1.37
CA GLY A 108 11.84 6.54 1.87
C GLY A 108 10.78 6.80 0.79
N MET A 109 11.01 7.77 -0.11
CA MET A 109 10.14 8.03 -1.26
C MET A 109 10.19 6.89 -2.28
N ALA A 110 11.37 6.34 -2.53
CA ALA A 110 11.51 5.21 -3.45
C ALA A 110 10.78 3.97 -2.92
N LEU A 111 11.06 3.55 -1.69
CA LEU A 111 10.44 2.39 -1.05
C LEU A 111 8.92 2.51 -0.98
N HIS A 112 8.39 3.65 -0.62
CA HIS A 112 6.93 3.83 -0.57
C HIS A 112 6.27 3.68 -1.96
N LYS A 113 6.91 4.18 -3.02
CA LYS A 113 6.42 3.98 -4.39
C LYS A 113 6.42 2.49 -4.74
N MET A 114 7.51 1.79 -4.42
CA MET A 114 7.65 0.35 -4.67
C MET A 114 6.62 -0.46 -3.90
N ILE A 115 6.44 -0.20 -2.60
CA ILE A 115 5.42 -0.84 -1.75
C ILE A 115 4.04 -0.70 -2.38
N ARG A 116 3.66 0.50 -2.77
CA ARG A 116 2.33 0.75 -3.35
C ARG A 116 2.16 0.09 -4.71
N LEU A 117 3.18 0.18 -5.58
CA LEU A 117 3.14 -0.45 -6.90
C LEU A 117 3.09 -1.98 -6.77
N MET A 118 3.90 -2.57 -5.88
CA MET A 118 3.85 -4.00 -5.60
C MET A 118 2.47 -4.42 -5.12
N THR A 119 1.91 -3.73 -4.13
CA THR A 119 0.61 -4.04 -3.55
C THR A 119 -0.51 -4.00 -4.60
N ILE A 120 -0.60 -2.94 -5.41
CA ILE A 120 -1.66 -2.82 -6.43
C ILE A 120 -1.49 -3.80 -7.58
N SER A 121 -0.26 -4.17 -7.92
CA SER A 121 0.01 -5.06 -9.07
C SER A 121 -0.07 -6.54 -8.74
N THR A 122 -0.09 -6.92 -7.46
CA THR A 122 -0.10 -8.34 -7.05
C THR A 122 -1.23 -8.71 -6.11
N GLY A 123 -1.68 -7.80 -5.26
CA GLY A 123 -2.46 -8.11 -4.06
C GLY A 123 -3.94 -8.43 -4.27
N GLY A 124 -4.53 -8.27 -5.48
CA GLY A 124 -5.93 -8.59 -5.67
C GLY A 124 -6.60 -7.96 -6.88
N GLN A 125 -7.93 -7.99 -6.89
CA GLN A 125 -8.78 -7.48 -7.95
C GLN A 125 -9.30 -6.06 -7.69
N ALA A 126 -8.98 -5.51 -6.52
CA ALA A 126 -9.27 -4.13 -6.16
C ALA A 126 -8.14 -3.55 -5.30
N TYR A 127 -8.08 -2.24 -5.18
CA TYR A 127 -7.07 -1.54 -4.41
C TYR A 127 -7.69 -0.45 -3.56
N LEU A 128 -7.35 -0.45 -2.28
CA LEU A 128 -7.70 0.61 -1.34
C LEU A 128 -6.49 1.52 -1.13
N ASN A 129 -6.68 2.80 -1.34
CA ASN A 129 -5.71 3.83 -1.00
C ASN A 129 -6.16 4.56 0.26
N PHE A 130 -5.41 4.41 1.35
CA PHE A 130 -5.68 5.18 2.55
C PHE A 130 -5.43 6.67 2.29
N MET A 131 -6.38 7.52 2.70
CA MET A 131 -6.36 8.95 2.42
C MET A 131 -5.06 9.62 2.87
N GLY A 132 -4.39 10.30 1.95
CA GLY A 132 -3.11 10.95 2.18
C GLY A 132 -1.89 10.16 1.66
N ASN A 133 -2.03 8.85 1.39
CA ASN A 133 -0.94 8.04 0.85
C ASN A 133 -0.55 8.44 -0.57
N GLU A 134 -1.50 8.97 -1.35
CA GLU A 134 -1.27 9.43 -2.70
C GLU A 134 -0.23 10.55 -2.79
N PHE A 135 -0.05 11.33 -1.71
CA PHE A 135 1.00 12.36 -1.65
C PHE A 135 1.87 12.29 -0.38
N ARG A 136 1.70 11.25 0.45
CA ARG A 136 2.40 11.06 1.73
C ARG A 136 2.20 12.18 2.72
N HIS A 137 0.99 12.33 3.17
CA HIS A 137 0.69 13.29 4.23
C HIS A 137 1.60 13.08 5.45
N PRO A 138 2.37 14.11 5.88
CA PRO A 138 3.41 13.95 6.89
C PRO A 138 2.92 14.05 8.32
N GLN A 139 1.63 14.10 8.53
CA GLN A 139 1.06 14.39 9.84
C GLN A 139 0.42 13.16 10.45
N TRP A 140 0.58 13.03 11.76
CA TRP A 140 -0.15 12.11 12.59
C TRP A 140 -1.66 12.18 12.31
N ILE A 141 -2.32 11.03 12.33
CA ILE A 141 -3.76 10.91 12.27
C ILE A 141 -4.26 10.48 13.63
N ASP A 142 -5.33 11.13 14.11
CA ASP A 142 -6.02 10.72 15.32
C ASP A 142 -7.52 11.02 15.18
N PHE A 143 -8.34 10.21 15.84
CA PHE A 143 -9.77 10.47 15.94
C PHE A 143 -10.06 11.60 16.94
N PRO A 144 -11.15 12.36 16.77
CA PRO A 144 -11.70 13.16 17.85
C PRO A 144 -12.05 12.25 19.03
N ARG A 145 -11.42 12.46 20.17
CA ARG A 145 -11.62 11.69 21.40
C ARG A 145 -11.36 12.54 22.62
N GLU A 146 -11.73 12.07 23.80
CA GLU A 146 -11.57 12.81 25.06
C GLU A 146 -10.12 13.26 25.29
N GLY A 147 -9.15 12.37 25.08
CA GLY A 147 -7.73 12.64 25.29
C GLY A 147 -7.12 13.73 24.40
N ASN A 148 -7.81 14.16 23.32
CA ASN A 148 -7.40 15.29 22.48
C ASN A 148 -8.43 16.42 22.42
N GLY A 149 -9.32 16.48 23.42
CA GLY A 149 -10.36 17.51 23.52
C GLY A 149 -11.37 17.46 22.37
N TRP A 150 -11.63 16.28 21.80
CA TRP A 150 -12.52 16.08 20.66
C TRP A 150 -12.10 16.86 19.41
N SER A 151 -10.79 17.09 19.26
CA SER A 151 -10.23 17.88 18.18
C SER A 151 -10.23 17.13 16.85
N TYR A 152 -10.64 17.81 15.77
CA TYR A 152 -10.52 17.33 14.39
C TYR A 152 -9.18 17.70 13.74
N ALA A 153 -8.26 18.34 14.45
CA ALA A 153 -7.01 18.84 13.87
C ALA A 153 -6.18 17.73 13.21
N HIS A 154 -6.14 16.56 13.82
CA HIS A 154 -5.42 15.38 13.31
C HIS A 154 -6.29 14.40 12.52
N ALA A 155 -7.60 14.65 12.39
CA ALA A 155 -8.52 13.80 11.64
C ALA A 155 -8.63 14.18 10.15
N ARG A 156 -7.88 15.16 9.69
CA ARG A 156 -7.95 15.70 8.32
C ARG A 156 -6.58 15.78 7.64
N ARG A 157 -6.58 15.91 6.32
CA ARG A 157 -5.39 16.01 5.49
C ARG A 157 -5.11 17.44 5.04
N GLN A 158 -3.84 17.80 4.97
CA GLN A 158 -3.38 19.09 4.44
C GLN A 158 -3.15 18.98 2.92
N TRP A 159 -4.23 19.03 2.16
CA TRP A 159 -4.19 18.92 0.69
C TRP A 159 -3.35 20.00 0.00
N SER A 160 -3.13 21.13 0.67
CA SER A 160 -2.25 22.19 0.19
C SER A 160 -0.80 21.71 -0.03
N LEU A 161 -0.34 20.72 0.73
CA LEU A 161 1.00 20.13 0.55
C LEU A 161 1.13 19.45 -0.81
N ALA A 162 0.11 18.71 -1.23
CA ALA A 162 0.09 18.03 -2.53
C ALA A 162 0.14 19.00 -3.71
N LYS A 163 -0.37 20.22 -3.52
CA LYS A 163 -0.43 21.28 -4.54
C LYS A 163 0.77 22.22 -4.52
N ASN A 164 1.62 22.15 -3.50
CA ASN A 164 2.77 23.02 -3.37
C ASN A 164 3.88 22.60 -4.34
N GLY A 165 4.13 23.42 -5.36
CA GLY A 165 5.13 23.16 -6.40
C GLY A 165 6.59 23.13 -5.91
N PHE A 166 6.88 23.66 -4.73
CA PHE A 166 8.22 23.65 -4.14
C PHE A 166 8.53 22.41 -3.31
N LEU A 167 7.49 21.61 -3.00
CA LEU A 167 7.61 20.42 -2.16
C LEU A 167 7.55 19.13 -2.99
N ARG A 168 8.21 18.09 -2.49
CA ARG A 168 8.29 16.75 -3.12
C ARG A 168 6.99 15.97 -3.05
N TYR A 169 6.01 16.42 -2.24
CA TYR A 169 4.67 15.81 -2.19
C TYR A 169 3.98 15.78 -3.56
N ALA A 170 4.20 16.80 -4.38
CA ALA A 170 3.67 16.83 -5.74
C ALA A 170 4.19 15.68 -6.60
N TRP A 171 5.49 15.31 -6.48
CA TRP A 171 6.05 14.17 -7.22
C TRP A 171 5.43 12.83 -6.84
N LEU A 172 5.04 12.69 -5.58
CA LEU A 172 4.35 11.48 -5.10
C LEU A 172 2.94 11.40 -5.65
N GLY A 173 2.23 12.53 -5.68
CA GLY A 173 0.92 12.63 -6.33
C GLY A 173 0.97 12.36 -7.83
N ASP A 174 2.06 12.77 -8.51
CA ASP A 174 2.27 12.47 -9.92
C ASP A 174 2.53 10.96 -10.15
N PHE A 175 3.32 10.34 -9.28
CA PHE A 175 3.53 8.88 -9.30
C PHE A 175 2.20 8.14 -9.08
N ASP A 176 1.44 8.52 -8.07
CA ASP A 176 0.13 7.91 -7.79
C ASP A 176 -0.79 7.96 -9.00
N ARG A 177 -0.90 9.14 -9.60
CA ARG A 177 -1.71 9.35 -10.82
C ARG A 177 -1.23 8.48 -11.98
N ALA A 178 0.09 8.37 -12.17
CA ALA A 178 0.69 7.55 -13.22
C ALA A 178 0.43 6.06 -12.96
N MET A 179 0.61 5.60 -11.72
CA MET A 179 0.34 4.22 -11.29
C MET A 179 -1.12 3.82 -11.55
N ILE A 180 -2.07 4.62 -11.10
CA ILE A 180 -3.50 4.35 -11.29
C ILE A 180 -3.88 4.37 -12.78
N ARG A 181 -3.32 5.29 -13.57
CA ARG A 181 -3.54 5.33 -15.03
C ARG A 181 -3.02 4.08 -15.72
N LEU A 182 -1.81 3.63 -15.34
CA LEU A 182 -1.20 2.40 -15.87
C LEU A 182 -2.10 1.19 -15.59
N VAL A 183 -2.45 1.00 -14.31
CA VAL A 183 -3.29 -0.13 -13.86
C VAL A 183 -4.66 -0.13 -14.56
N LYS A 184 -5.28 1.04 -14.73
CA LYS A 184 -6.55 1.17 -15.47
C LYS A 184 -6.40 0.89 -16.95
N LYS A 185 -5.36 1.44 -17.59
CA LYS A 185 -5.12 1.27 -19.03
C LYS A 185 -4.95 -0.19 -19.41
N TYR A 186 -4.18 -0.93 -18.64
CA TYR A 186 -3.85 -2.33 -18.89
C TYR A 186 -4.73 -3.31 -18.11
N LYS A 187 -5.77 -2.80 -17.41
CA LYS A 187 -6.76 -3.61 -16.66
C LYS A 187 -6.14 -4.61 -15.68
N VAL A 188 -5.01 -4.25 -15.06
CA VAL A 188 -4.22 -5.14 -14.18
C VAL A 188 -5.08 -5.78 -13.08
N LEU A 189 -6.02 -5.05 -12.49
CA LEU A 189 -6.91 -5.58 -11.45
C LEU A 189 -8.03 -6.49 -11.99
N ALA A 190 -8.25 -6.52 -13.29
CA ALA A 190 -9.27 -7.37 -13.92
C ALA A 190 -8.68 -8.68 -14.48
N ASP A 191 -7.39 -8.72 -14.75
CA ASP A 191 -6.72 -9.85 -15.36
C ASP A 191 -6.10 -10.74 -14.27
N GLY A 192 -6.44 -12.00 -14.26
CA GLY A 192 -5.81 -13.14 -13.62
C GLY A 192 -4.91 -12.94 -12.41
N TYR A 193 -3.92 -13.80 -12.32
CA TYR A 193 -2.86 -13.74 -11.30
C TYR A 193 -1.55 -13.28 -11.91
N PRO A 194 -0.72 -12.56 -11.15
CA PRO A 194 0.64 -12.26 -11.57
C PRO A 194 1.46 -13.55 -11.66
N TRP A 195 2.31 -13.63 -12.68
CA TRP A 195 3.16 -14.78 -12.96
C TRP A 195 4.62 -14.44 -12.67
N ASN A 196 5.21 -15.15 -11.70
CA ASN A 196 6.61 -14.98 -11.33
C ASN A 196 7.55 -15.39 -12.46
N LEU A 197 8.52 -14.54 -12.76
CA LEU A 197 9.55 -14.76 -13.78
C LEU A 197 10.95 -14.82 -13.19
N LEU A 198 11.23 -14.05 -12.13
CA LEU A 198 12.54 -13.97 -11.49
C LEU A 198 12.40 -13.66 -10.01
N MET A 199 13.11 -14.39 -9.17
CA MET A 199 13.33 -14.16 -7.75
C MET A 199 14.81 -14.29 -7.42
N ASP A 200 15.54 -13.21 -7.48
CA ASP A 200 16.96 -13.15 -7.11
C ASP A 200 17.14 -12.58 -5.71
N GLU A 201 17.17 -13.47 -4.72
CA GLU A 201 17.36 -13.10 -3.31
C GLU A 201 18.70 -12.40 -3.03
N ARG A 202 19.72 -12.73 -3.79
CA ARG A 202 21.04 -12.15 -3.59
C ARG A 202 21.08 -10.68 -3.97
N ASN A 203 20.47 -10.34 -5.09
CA ASN A 203 20.44 -8.98 -5.61
C ASN A 203 19.12 -8.25 -5.29
N LYS A 204 18.25 -8.87 -4.45
CA LYS A 204 16.94 -8.33 -4.07
C LYS A 204 16.09 -7.89 -5.28
N THR A 205 16.19 -8.67 -6.38
CA THR A 205 15.49 -8.37 -7.62
C THR A 205 14.37 -9.35 -7.88
N MET A 206 13.18 -8.82 -8.13
CA MET A 206 11.98 -9.55 -8.46
C MET A 206 11.45 -9.09 -9.81
N ALA A 207 11.05 -10.04 -10.68
CA ALA A 207 10.32 -9.72 -11.89
C ALA A 207 9.12 -10.66 -12.07
N PHE A 208 7.99 -10.09 -12.49
CA PHE A 208 6.78 -10.85 -12.78
C PHE A 208 5.98 -10.18 -13.90
N SER A 209 5.19 -10.97 -14.60
CA SER A 209 4.19 -10.46 -15.54
C SER A 209 2.81 -10.41 -14.89
N HIS A 210 2.00 -9.42 -15.28
CA HIS A 210 0.59 -9.36 -14.95
C HIS A 210 -0.17 -8.74 -16.13
N GLY A 211 -1.01 -9.51 -16.79
CA GLY A 211 -1.55 -9.15 -18.10
C GLY A 211 -0.43 -8.87 -19.10
N ASP A 212 -0.54 -7.78 -19.83
CA ASP A 212 0.45 -7.35 -20.83
C ASP A 212 1.65 -6.59 -20.24
N LEU A 213 1.77 -6.51 -18.90
CA LEU A 213 2.84 -5.76 -18.25
C LEU A 213 3.89 -6.68 -17.64
N LEU A 214 5.15 -6.23 -17.73
CA LEU A 214 6.27 -6.75 -16.98
C LEU A 214 6.60 -5.76 -15.85
N PHE A 215 6.57 -6.25 -14.62
CA PHE A 215 6.99 -5.51 -13.44
C PHE A 215 8.36 -5.98 -12.98
N VAL A 216 9.25 -5.05 -12.70
CA VAL A 216 10.60 -5.32 -12.18
C VAL A 216 10.85 -4.47 -10.97
N PHE A 217 11.25 -5.07 -9.87
CA PHE A 217 11.60 -4.43 -8.61
C PHE A 217 13.02 -4.78 -8.22
N ASN A 218 13.74 -3.81 -7.71
CA ASN A 218 15.02 -4.01 -7.03
C ASN A 218 14.95 -3.28 -5.70
N TRP A 219 14.92 -4.05 -4.63
CA TRP A 219 14.74 -3.58 -3.26
C TRP A 219 16.06 -3.21 -2.58
#